data_76662c062c2ebcc1ac1e00063b7935de
#
_entry.id   76662c062c2ebcc1ac1e00063b7935de
#
_cell.length_a   1.000
_cell.length_b   1.000
_cell.length_c   1.000
_cell.angle_alpha   90.00
_cell.angle_beta   90.00
_cell.angle_gamma   90.00
#
_symmetry.space_group_name_H-M   'P 1'
#
loop_
_entity.id
_entity.type
_entity.pdbx_description
1 polymer ?
#
loop_
_entity_poly.entity_id
_entity_poly.type
_entity_poly.pdbx_seq_one_letter_code
_entity_poly.pdbx_strand_id
1 'polypeptide(L)'
;MALNRAVLIGLLLLPGVAAPAGESDADPLAELPVAAAPGQPKSCCTLPSRFGAIPVATRLSVEPSDVGARVLVDGELFAEYVTKAGRQPIVWPIRNASGQEMTRSWPMGPKLAAEEEDHPHHQSLWFSHGGVNGHDFWHQAKGTGEGRPRIVHKEFVRSQIDAGDTVVVETTNDWTAAGENVLADTRTLVFGLLNGGGDSPSARYIDFTITLKAEYGPATFADTKEGSFAVRVPGAMKLDAGLGGQILNDRGQADAEAWGHAASWVAYSGPLAVAPEDGEAARGGLVMMSHPESFRPRCRWHVRGYGLFAANPFGESDFPADRPRQGTYILETGESLTLRYRVVFFEGPALSADFAGWYEQFALN
;
A
#
# COMPACT_ATOMS: atom_id res chain seq x y z
N MET A 1 13.87 -7.18 62.06
CA MET A 1 14.01 -5.80 62.49
C MET A 1 13.53 -4.89 61.40
N ALA A 2 12.48 -4.20 61.69
CA ALA A 2 11.66 -3.32 60.91
C ALA A 2 12.37 -2.04 60.44
N LEU A 3 11.94 -1.45 59.35
CA LEU A 3 11.43 -0.07 59.35
C LEU A 3 10.67 0.24 58.04
N ASN A 4 9.37 0.40 58.22
CA ASN A 4 8.45 1.10 57.31
C ASN A 4 8.82 2.57 57.19
N ARG A 5 8.74 3.14 55.99
CA ARG A 5 8.46 4.57 55.83
C ARG A 5 7.39 4.78 54.74
N ALA A 6 6.20 5.09 55.22
CA ALA A 6 5.11 5.65 54.44
C ALA A 6 5.43 7.13 54.14
N VAL A 7 5.25 7.55 52.90
CA VAL A 7 5.24 8.96 52.50
C VAL A 7 3.81 9.34 52.14
N LEU A 8 3.26 10.24 52.96
CA LEU A 8 1.96 10.90 52.80
C LEU A 8 2.12 12.01 51.78
N ILE A 9 1.34 12.00 50.68
CA ILE A 9 1.25 13.14 49.75
C ILE A 9 -0.07 13.85 50.02
N GLY A 10 0.05 15.09 50.51
CA GLY A 10 -1.06 15.98 50.80
C GLY A 10 -1.73 16.52 49.54
N LEU A 11 -3.05 16.51 49.56
CA LEU A 11 -3.95 17.08 48.58
C LEU A 11 -4.08 18.59 48.87
N LEU A 12 -3.62 19.45 47.94
CA LEU A 12 -3.87 20.89 47.96
C LEU A 12 -5.07 21.21 47.08
N LEU A 13 -6.16 21.60 47.72
CA LEU A 13 -7.35 22.23 47.10
C LEU A 13 -7.07 23.72 46.88
N LEU A 14 -7.24 24.25 45.68
CA LEU A 14 -7.33 25.67 45.36
C LEU A 14 -8.77 26.05 45.00
N PRO A 15 -9.24 27.24 45.42
CA PRO A 15 -10.64 27.63 45.31
C PRO A 15 -11.02 28.17 43.94
N GLY A 16 -12.31 27.98 43.62
CA GLY A 16 -12.93 28.41 42.38
C GLY A 16 -13.05 29.96 42.26
N VAL A 17 -12.96 30.41 41.02
CA VAL A 17 -13.31 31.76 40.62
C VAL A 17 -14.56 31.68 39.77
N ALA A 18 -15.61 32.37 40.19
CA ALA A 18 -16.89 32.51 39.53
C ALA A 18 -16.81 33.43 38.32
N ALA A 19 -17.52 33.13 37.26
CA ALA A 19 -17.77 34.00 36.11
C ALA A 19 -18.95 34.96 36.41
N PRO A 20 -18.92 36.23 35.92
CA PRO A 20 -20.10 37.07 35.89
C PRO A 20 -20.93 36.87 34.65
N ALA A 21 -22.22 36.81 34.83
CA ALA A 21 -23.25 36.92 33.80
C ALA A 21 -23.54 38.41 33.51
N GLY A 22 -23.92 38.73 32.29
CA GLY A 22 -24.45 40.01 31.82
C GLY A 22 -24.21 40.12 30.32
N GLU A 23 -25.08 40.40 29.50
CA GLU A 23 -26.40 40.98 29.30
C GLU A 23 -26.63 41.00 27.80
N SER A 24 -27.84 40.75 27.38
CA SER A 24 -28.35 40.87 26.00
C SER A 24 -28.42 42.33 25.58
N ASP A 25 -28.12 42.63 24.31
CA ASP A 25 -28.79 43.73 23.59
C ASP A 25 -28.83 43.48 22.08
N ALA A 26 -30.07 43.42 21.65
CA ALA A 26 -30.77 43.97 20.49
C ALA A 26 -30.03 44.18 19.15
N ASP A 27 -30.55 43.47 18.18
CA ASP A 27 -30.57 43.75 16.73
C ASP A 27 -31.19 45.12 16.41
N PRO A 28 -30.65 45.88 15.47
CA PRO A 28 -31.48 46.76 14.63
C PRO A 28 -31.28 46.47 13.14
N LEU A 29 -32.26 45.85 12.53
CA LEU A 29 -32.52 45.87 11.09
C LEU A 29 -32.66 47.32 10.63
N ALA A 30 -31.71 47.84 9.84
CA ALA A 30 -31.87 49.04 9.04
C ALA A 30 -32.12 48.68 7.59
N GLU A 31 -33.35 48.93 7.14
CA GLU A 31 -33.75 48.91 5.75
C GLU A 31 -32.94 49.89 4.90
N LEU A 32 -32.35 49.40 3.79
CA LEU A 32 -31.81 50.23 2.74
C LEU A 32 -32.73 50.23 1.54
N PRO A 33 -32.91 51.40 0.84
CA PRO A 33 -33.91 51.58 -0.17
C PRO A 33 -33.62 50.86 -1.48
N VAL A 34 -34.69 50.32 -2.08
CA VAL A 34 -34.70 49.68 -3.41
C VAL A 34 -34.45 50.76 -4.47
N ALA A 35 -33.31 50.67 -5.15
CA ALA A 35 -33.01 51.47 -6.35
C ALA A 35 -33.58 50.77 -7.60
N ALA A 36 -34.24 51.55 -8.46
CA ALA A 36 -34.90 51.12 -9.67
C ALA A 36 -33.95 50.45 -10.69
N ALA A 37 -34.51 49.41 -11.36
CA ALA A 37 -33.82 48.67 -12.41
C ALA A 37 -33.49 49.53 -13.64
N PRO A 38 -32.23 49.48 -14.18
CA PRO A 38 -31.94 49.96 -15.52
C PRO A 38 -32.16 48.84 -16.56
N GLY A 39 -32.68 49.30 -17.70
CA GLY A 39 -33.14 48.49 -18.81
C GLY A 39 -32.19 47.44 -19.37
N GLN A 40 -32.78 46.42 -19.98
CA GLN A 40 -32.10 45.34 -20.67
C GLN A 40 -31.14 45.83 -21.75
N PRO A 41 -29.86 45.39 -21.79
CA PRO A 41 -29.06 45.56 -22.96
C PRO A 41 -29.42 44.52 -24.01
N LYS A 42 -29.58 45.00 -25.23
CA LYS A 42 -29.87 44.23 -26.44
C LYS A 42 -28.83 43.13 -26.66
N SER A 43 -29.36 41.95 -26.98
CA SER A 43 -28.65 40.79 -27.54
C SER A 43 -27.51 41.23 -28.48
N CYS A 44 -26.28 40.91 -28.12
CA CYS A 44 -25.14 40.95 -29.00
C CYS A 44 -24.39 39.62 -28.94
N CYS A 45 -24.46 38.89 -30.07
CA CYS A 45 -23.57 37.81 -30.50
C CYS A 45 -23.27 36.69 -29.49
N THR A 46 -24.11 35.68 -29.48
CA THR A 46 -23.70 34.31 -29.10
C THR A 46 -22.64 33.81 -30.10
N LEU A 47 -21.37 33.93 -29.71
CA LEU A 47 -20.32 33.15 -30.35
C LEU A 47 -20.58 31.67 -29.99
N PRO A 48 -20.62 30.73 -30.96
CA PRO A 48 -20.71 29.33 -30.65
C PRO A 48 -19.43 28.94 -29.91
N SER A 49 -19.57 28.44 -28.67
CA SER A 49 -18.50 27.78 -27.93
C SER A 49 -18.16 26.46 -28.61
N ARG A 50 -17.39 26.55 -29.74
CA ARG A 50 -16.72 25.40 -30.36
C ARG A 50 -15.31 25.26 -29.79
N PHE A 51 -15.19 25.17 -28.50
CA PHE A 51 -14.07 24.45 -27.91
C PHE A 51 -14.67 23.21 -27.24
N GLY A 52 -14.87 22.18 -28.06
CA GLY A 52 -14.91 20.83 -27.50
C GLY A 52 -13.65 20.69 -26.68
N ALA A 53 -13.76 20.29 -25.40
CA ALA A 53 -12.61 19.94 -24.59
C ALA A 53 -11.77 18.99 -25.46
N ILE A 54 -10.54 19.39 -25.81
CA ILE A 54 -9.58 18.47 -26.42
C ILE A 54 -9.41 17.40 -25.36
N PRO A 55 -9.70 16.12 -25.65
CA PRO A 55 -9.44 15.07 -24.68
C PRO A 55 -7.97 15.18 -24.32
N VAL A 56 -7.63 15.48 -23.09
CA VAL A 56 -6.25 15.34 -22.61
C VAL A 56 -5.96 13.86 -22.80
N ALA A 57 -5.01 13.55 -23.69
CA ALA A 57 -4.62 12.16 -23.91
C ALA A 57 -4.15 11.61 -22.57
N THR A 58 -4.85 10.61 -22.06
CA THR A 58 -4.49 9.95 -20.82
C THR A 58 -3.17 9.23 -21.03
N ARG A 59 -2.21 9.42 -20.14
CA ARG A 59 -0.91 8.74 -20.19
C ARG A 59 -1.03 7.27 -19.82
N LEU A 60 -2.02 6.93 -19.00
CA LEU A 60 -2.28 5.57 -18.54
C LEU A 60 -3.33 4.88 -19.41
N SER A 61 -3.11 3.61 -19.67
CA SER A 61 -4.07 2.73 -20.31
C SER A 61 -4.04 1.34 -19.69
N VAL A 62 -5.11 0.58 -19.88
CA VAL A 62 -5.22 -0.81 -19.44
C VAL A 62 -5.73 -1.67 -20.60
N GLU A 63 -5.12 -2.83 -20.76
CA GLU A 63 -5.51 -3.82 -21.76
C GLU A 63 -5.55 -5.23 -21.16
N PRO A 64 -6.42 -6.12 -21.63
CA PRO A 64 -6.43 -7.51 -21.22
C PRO A 64 -5.17 -8.23 -21.74
N SER A 65 -4.74 -9.26 -20.99
CA SER A 65 -3.69 -10.18 -21.42
C SER A 65 -4.14 -11.63 -21.21
N ASP A 66 -3.34 -12.59 -21.68
CA ASP A 66 -3.62 -14.03 -21.53
C ASP A 66 -3.65 -14.48 -20.07
N VAL A 67 -3.00 -13.72 -19.18
CA VAL A 67 -2.85 -14.04 -17.75
C VAL A 67 -3.51 -13.04 -16.82
N GLY A 68 -4.05 -11.92 -17.35
CA GLY A 68 -4.66 -10.90 -16.50
C GLY A 68 -4.91 -9.56 -17.18
N ALA A 69 -4.35 -8.48 -16.63
CA ALA A 69 -4.52 -7.11 -17.12
C ALA A 69 -3.19 -6.35 -17.09
N ARG A 70 -2.80 -5.77 -18.22
CA ARG A 70 -1.62 -4.90 -18.36
C ARG A 70 -1.98 -3.45 -18.20
N VAL A 71 -1.19 -2.74 -17.42
CA VAL A 71 -1.26 -1.29 -17.27
C VAL A 71 -0.05 -0.66 -17.93
N LEU A 72 -0.31 0.28 -18.84
CA LEU A 72 0.72 0.95 -19.62
C LEU A 72 0.76 2.44 -19.27
N VAL A 73 1.93 3.04 -19.37
CA VAL A 73 2.16 4.50 -19.30
C VAL A 73 2.80 4.91 -20.61
N ASP A 74 2.15 5.81 -21.37
CA ASP A 74 2.59 6.27 -22.69
C ASP A 74 2.86 5.10 -23.68
N GLY A 75 2.10 4.00 -23.54
CA GLY A 75 2.25 2.79 -24.35
C GLY A 75 3.31 1.79 -23.84
N GLU A 76 4.09 2.15 -22.81
CA GLU A 76 5.11 1.29 -22.23
C GLU A 76 4.60 0.60 -20.97
N LEU A 77 4.98 -0.67 -20.78
CA LEU A 77 4.50 -1.47 -19.64
C LEU A 77 4.91 -0.84 -18.29
N PHE A 78 3.90 -0.56 -17.46
CA PHE A 78 4.10 -0.24 -16.05
C PHE A 78 4.02 -1.51 -15.19
N ALA A 79 2.90 -2.22 -15.27
CA ALA A 79 2.69 -3.41 -14.46
C ALA A 79 1.65 -4.35 -15.09
N GLU A 80 1.67 -5.62 -14.70
CA GLU A 80 0.65 -6.58 -15.09
C GLU A 80 0.06 -7.25 -13.85
N TYR A 81 -1.27 -7.18 -13.69
CA TYR A 81 -1.97 -7.97 -12.69
C TYR A 81 -2.20 -9.37 -13.23
N VAL A 82 -1.49 -10.34 -12.65
CA VAL A 82 -1.47 -11.74 -13.10
C VAL A 82 -2.34 -12.58 -12.18
N THR A 83 -3.37 -13.21 -12.74
CA THR A 83 -4.34 -14.01 -11.99
C THR A 83 -3.95 -15.47 -11.82
N LYS A 84 -3.00 -15.95 -12.61
CA LYS A 84 -2.59 -17.36 -12.70
C LYS A 84 -1.09 -17.58 -12.46
N ALA A 85 -0.51 -16.86 -11.50
CA ALA A 85 0.91 -16.95 -11.16
C ALA A 85 1.21 -17.99 -10.04
N GLY A 86 0.62 -19.13 -10.10
CA GLY A 86 0.85 -20.15 -9.08
C GLY A 86 -0.28 -20.27 -8.07
N ARG A 87 -0.09 -19.81 -6.80
CA ARG A 87 -1.04 -20.02 -5.71
C ARG A 87 -1.92 -18.83 -5.37
N GLN A 88 -1.54 -17.64 -5.80
CA GLN A 88 -2.29 -16.39 -5.60
C GLN A 88 -2.11 -15.45 -6.78
N PRO A 89 -3.04 -14.51 -7.00
CA PRO A 89 -2.81 -13.39 -7.92
C PRO A 89 -1.67 -12.50 -7.42
N ILE A 90 -0.87 -12.00 -8.36
CA ILE A 90 0.29 -11.13 -8.11
C ILE A 90 0.29 -9.93 -9.06
N VAL A 91 1.15 -8.96 -8.82
CA VAL A 91 1.49 -7.93 -9.80
C VAL A 91 2.93 -8.17 -10.25
N TRP A 92 3.12 -8.56 -11.53
CA TRP A 92 4.43 -8.81 -12.14
C TRP A 92 4.34 -8.83 -13.67
N PRO A 93 5.33 -8.26 -14.39
CA PRO A 93 6.41 -7.43 -13.88
C PRO A 93 5.91 -6.05 -13.41
N ILE A 94 6.74 -5.32 -12.65
CA ILE A 94 6.52 -3.92 -12.30
C ILE A 94 7.74 -3.14 -12.76
N ARG A 95 7.53 -2.08 -13.57
CA ARG A 95 8.61 -1.29 -14.16
C ARG A 95 8.52 0.19 -13.79
N ASN A 96 9.67 0.80 -13.55
CA ASN A 96 9.78 2.25 -13.37
C ASN A 96 9.65 3.01 -14.71
N ALA A 97 9.81 4.34 -14.68
CA ALA A 97 9.69 5.18 -15.87
C ALA A 97 10.77 4.87 -16.93
N SER A 98 11.96 4.44 -16.51
CA SER A 98 13.06 4.03 -17.39
C SER A 98 12.95 2.57 -17.86
N GLY A 99 11.84 1.87 -17.57
CA GLY A 99 11.59 0.48 -17.99
C GLY A 99 12.32 -0.59 -17.17
N GLN A 100 13.00 -0.22 -16.08
CA GLN A 100 13.72 -1.16 -15.22
C GLN A 100 12.78 -1.89 -14.27
N GLU A 101 13.06 -3.17 -14.01
CA GLU A 101 12.26 -3.99 -13.09
C GLU A 101 12.46 -3.56 -11.64
N MET A 102 11.34 -3.37 -10.93
CA MET A 102 11.30 -2.89 -9.55
C MET A 102 11.14 -4.01 -8.53
N THR A 103 11.02 -5.25 -8.98
CA THR A 103 10.88 -6.46 -8.15
C THR A 103 11.75 -7.58 -8.68
N ARG A 104 12.00 -8.59 -7.84
CA ARG A 104 12.73 -9.79 -8.23
C ARG A 104 12.06 -10.49 -9.42
N SER A 105 12.86 -10.88 -10.42
CA SER A 105 12.37 -11.60 -11.60
C SER A 105 12.06 -13.06 -11.29
N TRP A 106 12.97 -13.77 -10.62
CA TRP A 106 12.75 -15.18 -10.26
C TRP A 106 11.69 -15.32 -9.14
N PRO A 107 10.76 -16.31 -9.19
CA PRO A 107 10.66 -17.44 -10.14
C PRO A 107 9.76 -17.18 -11.35
N MET A 108 9.18 -15.98 -11.53
CA MET A 108 8.26 -15.69 -12.62
C MET A 108 8.98 -15.56 -13.96
N GLY A 109 10.21 -15.09 -13.94
CA GLY A 109 11.11 -14.94 -15.07
C GLY A 109 12.49 -15.55 -14.84
N PRO A 110 13.45 -15.30 -15.73
CA PRO A 110 14.82 -15.78 -15.56
C PRO A 110 15.46 -15.13 -14.34
N LYS A 111 16.32 -15.89 -13.65
CA LYS A 111 17.13 -15.37 -12.55
C LYS A 111 18.10 -14.31 -13.07
N LEU A 112 18.04 -13.10 -12.50
CA LEU A 112 18.96 -12.01 -12.80
C LEU A 112 20.19 -12.06 -11.88
N ALA A 113 21.20 -11.26 -12.20
CA ALA A 113 22.39 -11.11 -11.37
C ALA A 113 22.01 -10.64 -9.95
N ALA A 114 22.70 -11.16 -8.92
CA ALA A 114 22.44 -10.97 -7.50
C ALA A 114 21.09 -11.51 -6.98
N GLU A 115 20.29 -12.20 -7.80
CA GLU A 115 19.13 -12.97 -7.34
C GLU A 115 19.53 -14.35 -6.86
N GLU A 116 18.77 -14.90 -5.94
CA GLU A 116 18.89 -16.25 -5.42
C GLU A 116 17.64 -17.06 -5.73
N GLU A 117 17.80 -18.39 -5.91
CA GLU A 117 16.68 -19.31 -6.09
C GLU A 117 16.16 -19.79 -4.73
N ASP A 118 15.82 -18.79 -3.90
CA ASP A 118 15.27 -18.98 -2.56
C ASP A 118 13.80 -18.56 -2.50
N HIS A 119 13.03 -19.08 -1.56
CA HIS A 119 11.64 -18.63 -1.30
C HIS A 119 10.82 -18.46 -2.60
N PRO A 120 10.51 -19.52 -3.34
CA PRO A 120 9.78 -19.43 -4.62
C PRO A 120 8.36 -18.86 -4.47
N HIS A 121 7.85 -18.76 -3.24
CA HIS A 121 6.57 -18.15 -2.92
C HIS A 121 6.64 -16.61 -2.80
N HIS A 122 7.82 -16.00 -2.76
CA HIS A 122 7.98 -14.55 -2.80
C HIS A 122 7.92 -14.06 -4.25
N GLN A 123 6.71 -13.80 -4.74
CA GLN A 123 6.44 -13.52 -6.16
C GLN A 123 6.09 -12.04 -6.37
N SER A 124 7.10 -11.20 -6.63
CA SER A 124 6.93 -9.77 -6.95
C SER A 124 6.13 -9.01 -5.88
N LEU A 125 4.90 -8.57 -6.18
CA LEU A 125 3.98 -7.90 -5.25
C LEU A 125 2.73 -8.76 -5.09
N TRP A 126 2.41 -9.16 -3.84
CA TRP A 126 1.28 -10.06 -3.55
C TRP A 126 0.65 -9.81 -2.20
N PHE A 127 -0.53 -10.40 -1.99
CA PHE A 127 -1.19 -10.48 -0.69
C PHE A 127 -1.52 -11.94 -0.35
N SER A 128 -1.07 -12.40 0.83
CA SER A 128 -1.44 -13.69 1.42
C SER A 128 -1.11 -13.68 2.92
N HIS A 129 -1.49 -14.76 3.67
CA HIS A 129 -1.17 -14.86 5.09
C HIS A 129 -0.84 -16.32 5.47
N GLY A 130 0.11 -16.50 6.38
CA GLY A 130 0.64 -17.80 6.77
C GLY A 130 -0.29 -18.68 7.60
N GLY A 131 -1.41 -18.15 8.09
CA GLY A 131 -2.37 -18.96 8.86
C GLY A 131 -3.78 -18.39 8.77
N VAL A 132 -4.62 -18.94 7.89
CA VAL A 132 -6.06 -18.65 7.85
C VAL A 132 -6.81 -19.96 8.08
N ASN A 133 -7.59 -20.04 9.16
CA ASN A 133 -8.28 -21.26 9.62
C ASN A 133 -7.34 -22.47 9.71
N GLY A 134 -6.08 -22.26 10.15
CA GLY A 134 -5.07 -23.31 10.25
C GLY A 134 -4.40 -23.72 8.94
N HIS A 135 -4.73 -23.06 7.82
CA HIS A 135 -4.15 -23.32 6.50
C HIS A 135 -3.10 -22.26 6.15
N ASP A 136 -1.95 -22.71 5.62
CA ASP A 136 -0.84 -21.86 5.22
C ASP A 136 -0.99 -21.38 3.77
N PHE A 137 -1.38 -20.10 3.59
CA PHE A 137 -1.47 -19.47 2.27
C PHE A 137 -0.18 -18.73 1.86
N TRP A 138 0.81 -18.64 2.75
CA TRP A 138 2.06 -17.93 2.49
C TRP A 138 3.11 -18.83 1.84
N HIS A 139 3.47 -19.94 2.47
CA HIS A 139 4.52 -20.81 1.96
C HIS A 139 4.01 -21.71 0.83
N GLN A 140 4.89 -22.00 -0.13
CA GLN A 140 4.67 -23.07 -1.06
C GLN A 140 5.00 -24.41 -0.38
N ALA A 141 4.00 -25.12 0.11
CA ALA A 141 4.23 -26.49 0.55
C ALA A 141 4.79 -27.33 -0.63
N LYS A 142 5.81 -28.16 -0.38
CA LYS A 142 6.42 -29.03 -1.40
C LYS A 142 5.39 -30.00 -1.99
N GLY A 143 5.39 -30.19 -3.33
CA GLY A 143 4.57 -31.16 -4.07
C GLY A 143 3.37 -30.52 -4.82
N THR A 144 2.64 -31.29 -5.63
CA THR A 144 1.57 -30.87 -6.57
C THR A 144 0.19 -31.42 -6.21
N GLY A 145 -0.18 -31.51 -4.91
CA GLY A 145 -1.44 -32.11 -4.47
C GLY A 145 -2.68 -31.22 -4.65
N GLU A 146 -3.83 -31.83 -4.99
CA GLU A 146 -5.15 -31.20 -4.87
C GLU A 146 -5.45 -30.82 -3.42
N GLY A 147 -6.27 -29.78 -3.21
CA GLY A 147 -6.68 -29.32 -1.87
C GLY A 147 -5.67 -28.42 -1.14
N ARG A 148 -4.57 -28.01 -1.78
CA ARG A 148 -3.62 -27.05 -1.17
C ARG A 148 -4.22 -25.68 -1.05
N PRO A 149 -3.83 -24.93 -0.01
CA PRO A 149 -4.26 -23.55 0.14
C PRO A 149 -3.88 -22.70 -1.08
N ARG A 150 -4.86 -21.98 -1.64
CA ARG A 150 -4.72 -21.12 -2.82
C ARG A 150 -5.64 -19.93 -2.70
N ILE A 151 -5.26 -18.80 -3.32
CA ILE A 151 -6.14 -17.68 -3.58
C ILE A 151 -6.46 -17.70 -5.08
N VAL A 152 -7.69 -18.02 -5.40
CA VAL A 152 -8.15 -18.27 -6.77
C VAL A 152 -8.91 -17.05 -7.27
N HIS A 153 -8.42 -16.44 -8.35
CA HIS A 153 -9.13 -15.38 -9.03
C HIS A 153 -10.47 -15.89 -9.59
N LYS A 154 -11.54 -15.15 -9.36
CA LYS A 154 -12.88 -15.46 -9.90
C LYS A 154 -13.21 -14.61 -11.11
N GLU A 155 -13.17 -13.30 -10.97
CA GLU A 155 -13.56 -12.40 -12.05
C GLU A 155 -12.91 -11.01 -11.92
N PHE A 156 -12.80 -10.32 -13.04
CA PHE A 156 -12.58 -8.89 -13.11
C PHE A 156 -13.92 -8.16 -12.99
N VAL A 157 -14.12 -7.42 -11.91
CA VAL A 157 -15.30 -6.57 -11.73
C VAL A 157 -15.17 -5.30 -12.56
N ARG A 158 -13.94 -4.74 -12.60
CA ARG A 158 -13.62 -3.53 -13.33
C ARG A 158 -12.15 -3.54 -13.78
N SER A 159 -11.92 -3.11 -15.03
CA SER A 159 -10.59 -2.87 -15.57
C SER A 159 -10.70 -1.72 -16.56
N GLN A 160 -10.45 -0.49 -16.12
CA GLN A 160 -10.70 0.73 -16.90
C GLN A 160 -9.84 1.90 -16.45
N ILE A 161 -9.78 2.93 -17.31
CA ILE A 161 -9.29 4.25 -16.94
C ILE A 161 -10.36 4.95 -16.13
N ASP A 162 -9.97 5.54 -15.00
CA ASP A 162 -10.86 6.31 -14.13
C ASP A 162 -10.53 7.81 -14.20
N ALA A 163 -11.35 8.63 -13.54
CA ALA A 163 -11.11 10.07 -13.46
C ALA A 163 -9.75 10.38 -12.83
N GLY A 164 -9.06 11.41 -13.35
CA GLY A 164 -7.75 11.84 -12.83
C GLY A 164 -6.56 11.09 -13.42
N ASP A 165 -6.71 10.46 -14.61
CA ASP A 165 -5.65 9.74 -15.30
C ASP A 165 -5.05 8.61 -14.43
N THR A 166 -5.92 7.78 -13.88
CA THR A 166 -5.58 6.56 -13.16
C THR A 166 -6.21 5.35 -13.85
N VAL A 167 -5.59 4.18 -13.69
CA VAL A 167 -6.19 2.90 -14.07
C VAL A 167 -6.66 2.18 -12.83
N VAL A 168 -7.89 1.68 -12.85
CA VAL A 168 -8.48 0.87 -11.79
C VAL A 168 -8.68 -0.54 -12.28
N VAL A 169 -8.17 -1.51 -11.53
CA VAL A 169 -8.41 -2.95 -11.70
C VAL A 169 -9.06 -3.46 -10.43
N GLU A 170 -10.28 -3.97 -10.54
CA GLU A 170 -11.03 -4.53 -9.42
C GLU A 170 -11.36 -5.99 -9.69
N THR A 171 -11.09 -6.85 -8.71
CA THR A 171 -11.22 -8.30 -8.84
C THR A 171 -11.83 -8.93 -7.59
N THR A 172 -12.44 -10.10 -7.77
CA THR A 172 -12.87 -10.97 -6.66
C THR A 172 -12.08 -12.27 -6.67
N ASN A 173 -11.83 -12.82 -5.47
CA ASN A 173 -11.05 -14.03 -5.29
C ASN A 173 -11.67 -14.89 -4.18
N ASP A 174 -11.48 -16.21 -4.27
CA ASP A 174 -11.74 -17.17 -3.20
C ASP A 174 -10.42 -17.74 -2.64
N TRP A 175 -10.34 -17.82 -1.33
CA TRP A 175 -9.28 -18.53 -0.63
C TRP A 175 -9.75 -19.96 -0.39
N THR A 176 -9.07 -20.91 -0.99
CA THR A 176 -9.47 -22.33 -0.97
C THR A 176 -8.42 -23.18 -0.27
N ALA A 177 -8.85 -24.10 0.57
CA ALA A 177 -7.99 -25.07 1.22
C ALA A 177 -8.76 -26.38 1.44
N ALA A 178 -8.10 -27.53 1.32
CA ALA A 178 -8.68 -28.86 1.46
C ALA A 178 -9.92 -29.11 0.56
N GLY A 179 -10.03 -28.38 -0.56
CA GLY A 179 -11.17 -28.47 -1.48
C GLY A 179 -12.35 -27.57 -1.14
N GLU A 180 -12.28 -26.79 -0.07
CA GLU A 180 -13.35 -25.91 0.40
C GLU A 180 -12.94 -24.44 0.30
N ASN A 181 -13.91 -23.54 0.14
CA ASN A 181 -13.71 -22.11 0.28
C ASN A 181 -13.68 -21.74 1.77
N VAL A 182 -12.65 -20.98 2.19
CA VAL A 182 -12.47 -20.59 3.60
C VAL A 182 -12.59 -19.08 3.82
N LEU A 183 -12.39 -18.29 2.77
CA LEU A 183 -12.46 -16.84 2.80
C LEU A 183 -12.68 -16.31 1.39
N ALA A 184 -13.34 -15.16 1.23
CA ALA A 184 -13.38 -14.41 -0.01
C ALA A 184 -12.64 -13.08 0.11
N ASP A 185 -12.16 -12.52 -1.00
CA ASP A 185 -11.67 -11.15 -1.02
C ASP A 185 -12.12 -10.39 -2.28
N THR A 186 -12.19 -9.07 -2.13
CA THR A 186 -12.26 -8.12 -3.25
C THR A 186 -11.01 -7.27 -3.21
N ARG A 187 -10.33 -7.11 -4.35
CA ARG A 187 -9.16 -6.26 -4.49
C ARG A 187 -9.45 -5.12 -5.44
N THR A 188 -9.06 -3.91 -5.04
CA THR A 188 -9.05 -2.73 -5.91
C THR A 188 -7.62 -2.24 -6.00
N LEU A 189 -7.06 -2.27 -7.20
CA LEU A 189 -5.75 -1.72 -7.50
C LEU A 189 -5.93 -0.45 -8.31
N VAL A 190 -5.34 0.66 -7.84
CA VAL A 190 -5.32 1.93 -8.57
C VAL A 190 -3.88 2.22 -8.96
N PHE A 191 -3.63 2.26 -10.27
CA PHE A 191 -2.32 2.58 -10.84
C PHE A 191 -2.30 4.04 -11.24
N GLY A 192 -1.27 4.76 -10.82
CA GLY A 192 -1.16 6.18 -11.12
C GLY A 192 0.28 6.67 -11.13
N LEU A 193 0.41 7.97 -11.42
CA LEU A 193 1.67 8.68 -11.50
C LEU A 193 1.72 9.74 -10.39
N LEU A 194 2.86 9.84 -9.72
CA LEU A 194 3.17 10.98 -8.87
C LEU A 194 4.08 11.92 -9.65
N ASN A 195 3.65 13.14 -9.82
CA ASN A 195 4.49 14.17 -10.42
C ASN A 195 5.54 14.58 -9.40
N GLY A 196 6.80 14.40 -9.74
CA GLY A 196 7.88 15.03 -9.00
C GLY A 196 7.78 16.53 -9.10
N GLY A 197 7.93 17.27 -8.01
CA GLY A 197 8.03 18.74 -8.05
C GLY A 197 9.33 19.16 -8.75
N GLY A 198 9.25 20.06 -9.74
CA GLY A 198 10.41 20.53 -10.50
C GLY A 198 10.98 19.47 -11.44
N ASP A 199 12.31 19.28 -11.45
CA ASP A 199 13.03 18.32 -12.29
C ASP A 199 13.06 16.89 -11.73
N SER A 200 12.28 16.60 -10.67
CA SER A 200 12.23 15.27 -10.08
C SER A 200 11.53 14.29 -11.03
N PRO A 201 12.09 13.06 -11.22
CA PRO A 201 11.46 12.06 -12.05
C PRO A 201 10.09 11.69 -11.47
N SER A 202 9.12 11.46 -12.36
CA SER A 202 7.79 10.99 -11.98
C SER A 202 7.89 9.60 -11.35
N ALA A 203 7.40 9.45 -10.14
CA ALA A 203 7.24 8.14 -9.53
C ALA A 203 5.93 7.49 -10.00
N ARG A 204 5.89 6.16 -10.01
CA ARG A 204 4.71 5.36 -10.30
C ARG A 204 4.18 4.78 -9.01
N TYR A 205 2.88 4.69 -8.84
CA TYR A 205 2.30 4.09 -7.63
C TYR A 205 1.22 3.08 -7.93
N ILE A 206 1.03 2.18 -6.98
CA ILE A 206 -0.07 1.23 -6.92
C ILE A 206 -0.73 1.39 -5.56
N ASP A 207 -1.99 1.85 -5.53
CA ASP A 207 -2.84 1.70 -4.35
C ASP A 207 -3.46 0.31 -4.38
N PHE A 208 -3.36 -0.37 -3.27
CA PHE A 208 -3.88 -1.72 -3.11
C PHE A 208 -4.86 -1.74 -1.93
N THR A 209 -6.13 -1.84 -2.25
CA THR A 209 -7.19 -2.04 -1.26
C THR A 209 -7.68 -3.48 -1.35
N ILE A 210 -7.72 -4.18 -0.22
CA ILE A 210 -8.31 -5.51 -0.12
C ILE A 210 -9.35 -5.53 0.98
N THR A 211 -10.54 -6.05 0.65
CA THR A 211 -11.61 -6.34 1.61
C THR A 211 -11.74 -7.85 1.74
N LEU A 212 -11.31 -8.36 2.88
CA LEU A 212 -11.44 -9.76 3.28
C LEU A 212 -12.86 -9.99 3.81
N LYS A 213 -13.51 -11.09 3.41
CA LYS A 213 -14.93 -11.35 3.70
C LYS A 213 -15.12 -12.78 4.23
N ALA A 214 -15.66 -12.90 5.43
CA ALA A 214 -15.98 -14.18 6.06
C ALA A 214 -17.31 -14.76 5.53
N GLU A 215 -17.39 -15.00 4.21
CA GLU A 215 -18.61 -15.46 3.54
C GLU A 215 -18.90 -16.95 3.78
N TYR A 216 -17.86 -17.75 4.08
CA TYR A 216 -17.94 -19.22 4.19
C TYR A 216 -17.88 -19.73 5.65
N GLY A 217 -17.98 -18.82 6.61
CA GLY A 217 -17.81 -19.11 8.04
C GLY A 217 -16.80 -18.14 8.66
N PRO A 218 -16.54 -18.23 9.97
CA PRO A 218 -15.57 -17.35 10.62
C PRO A 218 -14.15 -17.61 10.07
N ALA A 219 -13.38 -16.54 9.90
CA ALA A 219 -11.99 -16.60 9.43
C ALA A 219 -11.02 -16.17 10.53
N THR A 220 -10.19 -17.10 11.00
CA THR A 220 -9.17 -16.85 12.00
C THR A 220 -7.83 -16.60 11.32
N PHE A 221 -7.30 -15.38 11.45
CA PHE A 221 -5.95 -15.02 11.03
C PHE A 221 -5.00 -15.26 12.19
N ALA A 222 -4.07 -16.19 12.02
CA ALA A 222 -3.11 -16.56 13.04
C ALA A 222 -2.04 -15.48 13.26
N ASP A 223 -1.55 -15.41 14.49
CA ASP A 223 -0.40 -14.57 14.87
C ASP A 223 0.89 -15.22 14.35
N THR A 224 1.39 -14.73 13.23
CA THR A 224 2.63 -15.18 12.58
C THR A 224 3.31 -14.03 11.84
N LYS A 225 4.63 -14.08 11.71
CA LYS A 225 5.38 -13.10 10.90
C LYS A 225 5.13 -13.27 9.38
N GLU A 226 4.60 -14.40 8.95
CA GLU A 226 4.42 -14.76 7.54
C GLU A 226 3.14 -14.12 6.97
N GLY A 227 3.22 -12.84 6.63
CA GLY A 227 2.10 -12.04 6.13
C GLY A 227 2.48 -10.56 5.98
N SER A 228 1.60 -9.76 5.40
CA SER A 228 0.45 -10.16 4.57
C SER A 228 0.53 -9.52 3.18
N PHE A 229 0.73 -8.18 3.10
CA PHE A 229 0.96 -7.47 1.84
C PHE A 229 2.46 -7.33 1.62
N ALA A 230 2.99 -7.94 0.58
CA ALA A 230 4.42 -8.15 0.45
C ALA A 230 4.96 -7.88 -0.94
N VAL A 231 6.24 -7.52 -0.98
CA VAL A 231 7.05 -7.41 -2.18
C VAL A 231 8.40 -8.10 -1.99
N ARG A 232 8.95 -8.65 -3.06
CA ARG A 232 10.34 -9.09 -3.10
C ARG A 232 11.12 -8.12 -3.99
N VAL A 233 12.05 -7.36 -3.39
CA VAL A 233 12.85 -6.35 -4.10
C VAL A 233 13.86 -6.99 -5.07
N PRO A 234 14.37 -6.24 -6.06
CA PRO A 234 15.41 -6.72 -6.99
C PRO A 234 16.62 -7.26 -6.25
N GLY A 235 17.32 -8.25 -6.81
CA GLY A 235 18.46 -8.88 -6.19
C GLY A 235 19.59 -7.92 -5.83
N ALA A 236 19.88 -6.94 -6.68
CA ALA A 236 20.92 -5.94 -6.43
C ALA A 236 20.55 -4.93 -5.34
N MET A 237 19.24 -4.70 -5.11
CA MET A 237 18.75 -3.78 -4.09
C MET A 237 18.82 -4.37 -2.68
N LYS A 238 18.94 -5.70 -2.53
CA LYS A 238 19.01 -6.34 -1.22
C LYS A 238 20.09 -5.73 -0.34
N LEU A 239 19.79 -5.52 0.95
CA LEU A 239 20.81 -5.11 1.92
C LEU A 239 21.96 -6.13 1.96
N ASP A 240 21.64 -7.43 1.97
CA ASP A 240 22.59 -8.54 2.05
C ASP A 240 23.45 -8.69 0.77
N ALA A 241 23.08 -8.07 -0.34
CA ALA A 241 23.91 -8.05 -1.54
C ALA A 241 25.20 -7.23 -1.37
N GLY A 242 25.24 -6.32 -0.38
CA GLY A 242 26.40 -5.47 -0.13
C GLY A 242 26.67 -4.43 -1.23
N LEU A 243 25.69 -4.16 -2.08
CA LEU A 243 25.77 -3.24 -3.23
C LEU A 243 25.21 -1.84 -2.92
N GLY A 244 24.93 -1.56 -1.65
CA GLY A 244 24.39 -0.27 -1.19
C GLY A 244 22.87 -0.24 -1.11
N GLY A 245 22.22 -1.38 -0.88
CA GLY A 245 20.84 -1.47 -0.45
C GLY A 245 20.64 -0.86 0.93
N GLN A 246 19.46 -0.25 1.17
CA GLN A 246 19.12 0.43 2.41
C GLN A 246 17.64 0.24 2.73
N ILE A 247 17.33 0.16 4.02
CA ILE A 247 15.96 0.12 4.56
C ILE A 247 15.79 1.31 5.49
N LEU A 248 14.63 1.97 5.47
CA LEU A 248 14.30 3.09 6.36
C LEU A 248 12.80 3.11 6.63
N ASN A 249 12.39 3.39 7.86
CA ASN A 249 10.98 3.61 8.20
C ASN A 249 10.69 5.05 8.69
N ASP A 250 9.41 5.39 8.89
CA ASP A 250 8.93 6.70 9.35
C ASP A 250 9.40 7.09 10.76
N ARG A 251 10.06 6.17 11.47
CA ARG A 251 10.59 6.39 12.83
C ARG A 251 12.11 6.55 12.85
N GLY A 252 12.75 6.57 11.69
CA GLY A 252 14.20 6.68 11.55
C GLY A 252 14.97 5.38 11.85
N GLN A 253 14.26 4.25 11.99
CA GLN A 253 14.93 2.94 12.13
C GLN A 253 15.41 2.49 10.76
N ALA A 254 16.67 2.09 10.68
CA ALA A 254 17.35 1.75 9.44
C ALA A 254 17.76 0.28 9.40
N ASP A 255 17.82 -0.28 8.21
CA ASP A 255 18.35 -1.61 7.90
C ASP A 255 17.76 -2.70 8.81
N ALA A 256 18.61 -3.44 9.53
CA ALA A 256 18.17 -4.51 10.42
C ALA A 256 17.27 -4.03 11.58
N GLU A 257 17.39 -2.76 11.98
CA GLU A 257 16.58 -2.18 13.04
C GLU A 257 15.12 -1.90 12.61
N ALA A 258 14.85 -1.84 11.32
CA ALA A 258 13.47 -1.66 10.82
C ALA A 258 12.62 -2.94 10.96
N TRP A 259 13.27 -4.11 11.09
CA TRP A 259 12.57 -5.40 11.16
C TRP A 259 11.66 -5.51 12.39
N GLY A 260 10.40 -5.84 12.13
CA GLY A 260 9.41 -6.16 13.16
C GLY A 260 8.88 -4.97 13.93
N HIS A 261 9.35 -3.75 13.69
CA HIS A 261 8.84 -2.56 14.33
C HIS A 261 7.57 -2.04 13.66
N ALA A 262 6.71 -1.39 14.48
CA ALA A 262 5.49 -0.76 13.99
C ALA A 262 5.81 0.59 13.34
N ALA A 263 5.35 0.79 12.12
CA ALA A 263 5.57 1.99 11.32
C ALA A 263 4.36 2.29 10.43
N SER A 264 4.24 3.52 9.94
CA SER A 264 3.21 3.89 8.95
C SER A 264 3.68 3.58 7.54
N TRP A 265 4.99 3.69 7.29
CA TRP A 265 5.62 3.32 6.05
C TRP A 265 7.04 2.80 6.26
N VAL A 266 7.50 2.01 5.30
CA VAL A 266 8.89 1.57 5.17
C VAL A 266 9.32 1.74 3.73
N ALA A 267 10.55 2.20 3.51
CA ALA A 267 11.20 2.30 2.22
C ALA A 267 12.34 1.28 2.11
N TYR A 268 12.48 0.70 0.92
CA TYR A 268 13.61 -0.14 0.53
C TYR A 268 14.20 0.43 -0.74
N SER A 269 15.49 0.76 -0.76
CA SER A 269 16.15 1.44 -1.87
C SER A 269 17.56 0.94 -2.12
N GLY A 270 18.05 1.11 -3.33
CA GLY A 270 19.39 0.66 -3.68
C GLY A 270 19.63 0.64 -5.20
N PRO A 271 20.65 -0.10 -5.66
CA PRO A 271 20.85 -0.37 -7.08
C PRO A 271 19.70 -1.23 -7.62
N LEU A 272 19.21 -0.91 -8.81
CA LEU A 272 18.16 -1.67 -9.51
C LEU A 272 18.73 -2.91 -10.22
N ALA A 273 20.01 -2.86 -10.57
CA ALA A 273 20.75 -3.95 -11.18
C ALA A 273 22.20 -3.94 -10.67
N VAL A 274 22.94 -4.99 -10.94
CA VAL A 274 24.40 -4.99 -10.73
C VAL A 274 25.03 -4.00 -11.72
N ALA A 275 25.96 -3.17 -11.24
CA ALA A 275 26.63 -2.20 -12.09
C ALA A 275 27.36 -2.89 -13.26
N PRO A 276 27.38 -2.32 -14.47
CA PRO A 276 28.25 -2.75 -15.55
C PRO A 276 29.72 -2.49 -15.17
N GLU A 277 30.66 -3.17 -15.87
CA GLU A 277 32.10 -3.04 -15.58
C GLU A 277 32.59 -1.58 -15.63
N ASP A 278 32.08 -0.81 -16.60
CA ASP A 278 32.51 0.57 -16.84
C ASP A 278 31.38 1.59 -16.53
N GLY A 279 30.68 1.44 -15.41
CA GLY A 279 29.57 2.36 -15.10
C GLY A 279 28.99 2.23 -13.71
N GLU A 280 28.04 3.10 -13.42
CA GLU A 280 27.26 3.05 -12.19
C GLU A 280 25.91 2.36 -12.44
N ALA A 281 25.44 1.62 -11.45
CA ALA A 281 24.10 1.06 -11.48
C ALA A 281 23.05 2.18 -11.33
N ALA A 282 21.98 2.11 -12.10
CA ALA A 282 20.82 2.93 -11.84
C ALA A 282 20.28 2.62 -10.43
N ARG A 283 19.90 3.67 -9.71
CA ARG A 283 19.37 3.56 -8.35
C ARG A 283 17.89 3.92 -8.31
N GLY A 284 17.22 3.37 -7.35
CA GLY A 284 15.81 3.63 -7.11
C GLY A 284 15.35 2.88 -5.88
N GLY A 285 14.04 2.77 -5.73
CA GLY A 285 13.47 2.03 -4.61
C GLY A 285 11.97 2.00 -4.65
N LEU A 286 11.43 1.47 -3.58
CA LEU A 286 10.00 1.47 -3.33
C LEU A 286 9.74 1.83 -1.87
N VAL A 287 8.65 2.55 -1.63
CA VAL A 287 8.11 2.78 -0.29
C VAL A 287 6.71 2.18 -0.23
N MET A 288 6.48 1.34 0.78
CA MET A 288 5.17 0.79 1.07
C MET A 288 4.58 1.52 2.28
N MET A 289 3.34 1.94 2.16
CA MET A 289 2.61 2.75 3.12
C MET A 289 1.33 2.05 3.53
N SER A 290 0.98 2.09 4.83
CA SER A 290 -0.30 1.62 5.35
C SER A 290 -1.20 2.82 5.63
N HIS A 291 -2.41 2.83 5.08
CA HIS A 291 -3.35 3.94 5.21
C HIS A 291 -3.83 4.10 6.67
N PRO A 292 -4.04 5.33 7.18
CA PRO A 292 -4.52 5.54 8.55
C PRO A 292 -5.85 4.87 8.88
N GLU A 293 -6.72 4.69 7.89
CA GLU A 293 -8.01 3.99 8.02
C GLU A 293 -7.93 2.48 7.80
N SER A 294 -6.74 1.95 7.51
CA SER A 294 -6.53 0.50 7.39
C SER A 294 -6.70 -0.17 8.76
N PHE A 295 -7.14 -1.42 8.77
CA PHE A 295 -7.10 -2.21 10.00
C PHE A 295 -5.66 -2.29 10.52
N ARG A 296 -5.45 -1.89 11.79
CA ARG A 296 -4.12 -1.80 12.42
C ARG A 296 -3.12 -1.03 11.54
N PRO A 297 -3.35 0.27 11.30
CA PRO A 297 -2.61 1.06 10.30
C PRO A 297 -1.10 1.13 10.57
N ARG A 298 -0.68 1.06 11.83
CA ARG A 298 0.73 0.93 12.24
C ARG A 298 1.05 -0.54 12.50
N CYS A 299 0.98 -1.34 11.45
CA CYS A 299 1.27 -2.76 11.52
C CYS A 299 2.77 -3.04 11.75
N ARG A 300 3.11 -4.28 12.01
CA ARG A 300 4.49 -4.77 12.01
C ARG A 300 5.01 -4.91 10.57
N TRP A 301 6.30 -4.74 10.40
CA TRP A 301 6.95 -4.86 9.10
C TRP A 301 7.94 -6.02 9.10
N HIS A 302 7.64 -7.03 8.30
CA HIS A 302 8.57 -8.13 8.04
C HIS A 302 9.50 -7.75 6.88
N VAL A 303 10.41 -6.81 7.14
CA VAL A 303 11.40 -6.34 6.17
C VAL A 303 12.76 -6.97 6.46
N ARG A 304 13.37 -7.62 5.46
CA ARG A 304 14.56 -8.45 5.64
C ARG A 304 15.68 -8.05 4.71
N GLY A 305 16.94 -8.19 5.18
CA GLY A 305 18.14 -7.90 4.39
C GLY A 305 18.23 -8.70 3.10
N TYR A 306 17.65 -9.91 3.05
CA TYR A 306 17.59 -10.73 1.83
C TYR A 306 16.53 -10.28 0.82
N GLY A 307 15.79 -9.18 1.08
CA GLY A 307 14.89 -8.54 0.12
C GLY A 307 13.42 -8.87 0.25
N LEU A 308 12.95 -9.61 1.27
CA LEU A 308 11.53 -9.66 1.62
C LEU A 308 11.13 -8.35 2.29
N PHE A 309 9.95 -7.86 1.92
CA PHE A 309 9.42 -6.62 2.45
C PHE A 309 7.89 -6.71 2.56
N ALA A 310 7.36 -6.84 3.77
CA ALA A 310 5.95 -7.09 4.01
C ALA A 310 5.36 -6.25 5.16
N ALA A 311 4.16 -5.70 4.93
CA ALA A 311 3.29 -5.10 5.94
C ALA A 311 2.42 -6.21 6.56
N ASN A 312 2.50 -6.41 7.87
CA ASN A 312 1.82 -7.50 8.57
C ASN A 312 0.92 -7.00 9.70
N PRO A 313 -0.39 -6.87 9.48
CA PRO A 313 -1.34 -6.42 10.51
C PRO A 313 -1.71 -7.52 11.51
N PHE A 314 -1.41 -8.79 11.24
CA PHE A 314 -1.81 -9.92 12.09
C PHE A 314 -0.65 -10.51 12.91
N GLY A 315 0.60 -10.21 12.58
CA GLY A 315 1.77 -10.73 13.30
C GLY A 315 2.16 -9.86 14.49
N GLU A 316 2.42 -10.48 15.63
CA GLU A 316 2.94 -9.85 16.85
C GLU A 316 3.95 -10.75 17.57
N SER A 317 3.69 -12.07 17.67
CA SER A 317 4.43 -12.99 18.54
C SER A 317 5.89 -13.17 18.14
N ASP A 318 6.18 -13.13 16.83
CA ASP A 318 7.51 -13.31 16.27
C ASP A 318 8.34 -12.00 16.24
N PHE A 319 7.72 -10.86 16.56
CA PHE A 319 8.34 -9.53 16.45
C PHE A 319 8.79 -9.00 17.83
N PRO A 320 9.58 -7.91 17.90
CA PRO A 320 9.99 -7.30 19.16
C PRO A 320 8.81 -6.97 20.07
N ALA A 321 8.93 -7.27 21.37
CA ALA A 321 7.87 -7.08 22.37
C ALA A 321 7.86 -5.63 22.91
N ASP A 322 7.70 -4.64 22.04
CA ASP A 322 7.65 -3.21 22.37
C ASP A 322 6.23 -2.68 22.70
N ARG A 323 5.22 -3.53 22.55
CA ARG A 323 3.82 -3.25 22.87
C ARG A 323 3.08 -4.55 23.25
N PRO A 324 1.85 -4.46 23.82
CA PRO A 324 1.02 -5.64 24.07
C PRO A 324 0.80 -6.44 22.78
N ARG A 325 0.94 -7.77 22.87
CA ARG A 325 0.81 -8.70 21.76
C ARG A 325 -0.63 -9.13 21.57
N GLN A 326 -1.16 -8.93 20.38
CA GLN A 326 -2.50 -9.36 19.98
C GLN A 326 -2.53 -9.49 18.44
N GLY A 327 -1.80 -10.48 17.93
CA GLY A 327 -1.70 -10.73 16.48
C GLY A 327 -2.95 -11.41 15.94
N THR A 328 -3.33 -12.52 16.54
CA THR A 328 -4.52 -13.28 16.09
C THR A 328 -5.77 -12.41 15.99
N TYR A 329 -6.50 -12.58 14.91
CA TYR A 329 -7.76 -11.88 14.66
C TYR A 329 -8.80 -12.86 14.11
N ILE A 330 -10.03 -12.79 14.63
CA ILE A 330 -11.17 -13.56 14.14
C ILE A 330 -12.12 -12.59 13.46
N LEU A 331 -12.38 -12.84 12.19
CA LEU A 331 -13.41 -12.17 11.39
C LEU A 331 -14.64 -13.08 11.44
N GLU A 332 -15.70 -12.62 12.11
CA GLU A 332 -16.90 -13.41 12.30
C GLU A 332 -17.69 -13.60 11.00
N THR A 333 -18.50 -14.64 10.93
CA THR A 333 -19.28 -14.95 9.73
C THR A 333 -20.14 -13.76 9.29
N GLY A 334 -20.01 -13.38 8.02
CA GLY A 334 -20.71 -12.24 7.41
C GLY A 334 -20.01 -10.90 7.62
N GLU A 335 -18.95 -10.85 8.43
CA GLU A 335 -18.16 -9.63 8.58
C GLU A 335 -17.14 -9.45 7.44
N SER A 336 -16.65 -8.22 7.33
CA SER A 336 -15.59 -7.86 6.40
C SER A 336 -14.53 -6.99 7.06
N LEU A 337 -13.29 -7.09 6.56
CA LEU A 337 -12.14 -6.35 7.03
C LEU A 337 -11.41 -5.73 5.85
N THR A 338 -11.18 -4.41 5.88
CA THR A 338 -10.49 -3.71 4.80
C THR A 338 -9.09 -3.29 5.21
N LEU A 339 -8.13 -3.57 4.33
CA LEU A 339 -6.74 -3.15 4.41
C LEU A 339 -6.43 -2.28 3.19
N ARG A 340 -5.72 -1.17 3.40
CA ARG A 340 -5.40 -0.19 2.37
C ARG A 340 -3.91 0.12 2.42
N TYR A 341 -3.23 -0.01 1.29
CA TYR A 341 -1.79 0.22 1.13
C TYR A 341 -1.52 1.03 -0.12
N ARG A 342 -0.39 1.75 -0.13
CA ARG A 342 0.22 2.33 -1.33
C ARG A 342 1.64 1.84 -1.45
N VAL A 343 2.05 1.48 -2.66
CA VAL A 343 3.46 1.25 -3.01
C VAL A 343 3.86 2.28 -4.05
N VAL A 344 4.86 3.10 -3.74
CA VAL A 344 5.44 4.07 -4.68
C VAL A 344 6.78 3.54 -5.17
N PHE A 345 6.94 3.43 -6.47
CA PHE A 345 8.17 3.05 -7.15
C PHE A 345 8.85 4.30 -7.69
N PHE A 346 10.07 4.59 -7.23
CA PHE A 346 10.79 5.81 -7.56
C PHE A 346 12.18 5.53 -8.13
N GLU A 347 12.71 6.48 -8.88
CA GLU A 347 14.06 6.50 -9.42
C GLU A 347 14.95 7.45 -8.64
N GLY A 348 16.26 7.23 -8.71
CA GLY A 348 17.23 8.06 -8.02
C GLY A 348 17.49 7.64 -6.56
N PRO A 349 18.28 8.43 -5.82
CA PRO A 349 18.62 8.15 -4.44
C PRO A 349 17.42 8.41 -3.50
N ALA A 350 17.30 7.61 -2.43
CA ALA A 350 16.24 7.74 -1.43
C ALA A 350 16.19 9.14 -0.77
N LEU A 351 17.32 9.83 -0.65
CA LEU A 351 17.40 11.18 -0.08
C LEU A 351 16.68 12.24 -0.92
N SER A 352 16.43 11.99 -2.20
CA SER A 352 15.67 12.89 -3.07
C SER A 352 14.17 12.59 -3.10
N ALA A 353 13.72 11.50 -2.44
CA ALA A 353 12.33 11.08 -2.41
C ALA A 353 11.60 11.72 -1.22
N ASP A 354 10.41 12.26 -1.48
CA ASP A 354 9.55 12.86 -0.45
C ASP A 354 8.56 11.83 0.13
N PHE A 355 9.08 10.88 0.90
CA PHE A 355 8.27 9.83 1.51
C PHE A 355 7.17 10.37 2.43
N ALA A 356 7.44 11.47 3.17
CA ALA A 356 6.48 12.08 4.07
C ALA A 356 5.32 12.72 3.29
N GLY A 357 5.62 13.52 2.26
CA GLY A 357 4.59 14.14 1.42
C GLY A 357 3.78 13.11 0.64
N TRP A 358 4.38 12.02 0.16
CA TRP A 358 3.64 10.92 -0.49
C TRP A 358 2.72 10.20 0.49
N TYR A 359 3.15 10.02 1.75
CA TYR A 359 2.30 9.45 2.80
C TYR A 359 1.13 10.36 3.16
N GLU A 360 1.39 11.67 3.33
CA GLU A 360 0.35 12.67 3.61
C GLU A 360 -0.70 12.71 2.49
N GLN A 361 -0.26 12.72 1.23
CA GLN A 361 -1.16 12.65 0.08
C GLN A 361 -2.01 11.37 0.07
N PHE A 362 -1.40 10.22 0.39
CA PHE A 362 -2.12 8.96 0.47
C PHE A 362 -3.14 8.94 1.63
N ALA A 363 -2.77 9.50 2.77
CA ALA A 363 -3.61 9.51 3.97
C ALA A 363 -4.86 10.42 3.84
N LEU A 364 -4.89 11.31 2.84
CA LEU A 364 -6.03 12.21 2.55
C LEU A 364 -7.02 11.61 1.53
N ASN A 365 -6.68 10.48 0.89
CA ASN A 365 -7.50 9.80 -0.12
C ASN A 365 -8.24 8.59 0.47
#